data_054edc9c2f1b3c3f68b693539f6e785b
#
_entry.id   054edc9c2f1b3c3f68b693539f6e785b
#
_cell.length_a   1.000
_cell.length_b   1.000
_cell.length_c   1.000
_cell.angle_alpha   90.00
_cell.angle_beta   90.00
_cell.angle_gamma   90.00
#
_symmetry.space_group_name_H-M   'P 1'
#
loop_
_entity.id
_entity.type
_entity.pdbx_description
1 polymer ?
#
loop_
_entity_poly.entity_id
_entity_poly.type
_entity_poly.pdbx_seq_one_letter_code
_entity_poly.pdbx_strand_id
1 'polypeptide(L)'
;MRLCLALVLVLLAGSVLAEGRRVEVGGQQLVFAEQGAAPIAWHSCFPDCTDPDSARATWFTPGDGYMRWAVAGQPEVAAQLASAAFSLAVDTAEDHVLISASSVESFGGSPVVIRYRLPRQGYAIDISVESALNLQLELATGKRFIPEQLPGFGSIYSQVHSVLFTAGDLENIEPEDGASVSTPVHPGSWFGLRNQYWLWLINPRQQITGSTAILAANSPLIRVGVPGDGNRLRFRLYAGPTENESLRAVGVNLDGVLFAFLWDWLRWLCLGLLYLLGWLYGWVGNYGLAIILLSLAVKILMYPLTAIADRWQAQVNATSSLLKPRLDEIKQHYKGEEAHNKVLEVYRQNGVHQFYTLKSLFGFLIQIPVFIAAFDMLAGNFVLREASFLWIVDLTKPDRFMALPFELPFFGAYLNILPVVMTLLTILAAVVQQEKELTPQLMKAQRLKLYLMAAAFFILFYTFPAGMVLYWAANNLFHLLKILPARLLSSFDK
;
A
#
# COMPACT_ATOMS: atom_id res chain seq x y z
N MET A 1 15.22 -32.97 -56.29
CA MET A 1 16.00 -32.46 -55.16
C MET A 1 16.35 -31.00 -55.37
N ARG A 2 15.33 -30.16 -55.59
CA ARG A 2 15.46 -28.67 -55.80
C ARG A 2 14.13 -27.98 -55.48
N LEU A 3 13.49 -28.31 -54.37
CA LEU A 3 12.22 -27.68 -53.98
C LEU A 3 12.03 -27.50 -52.45
N CYS A 4 13.11 -27.57 -51.64
CA CYS A 4 13.06 -27.39 -50.20
C CYS A 4 13.93 -26.25 -49.68
N LEU A 5 14.35 -25.27 -50.51
CA LEU A 5 15.23 -24.16 -50.10
C LEU A 5 14.57 -22.78 -50.22
N ALA A 6 13.24 -22.70 -50.46
CA ALA A 6 12.55 -21.42 -50.62
C ALA A 6 11.55 -21.11 -49.47
N LEU A 7 11.51 -21.90 -48.39
CA LEU A 7 10.52 -21.73 -47.32
C LEU A 7 11.13 -21.39 -45.94
N VAL A 8 12.38 -20.99 -45.87
CA VAL A 8 13.06 -20.60 -44.59
C VAL A 8 13.43 -19.10 -44.55
N LEU A 9 13.08 -18.33 -45.57
CA LEU A 9 13.46 -16.91 -45.67
C LEU A 9 12.31 -15.91 -45.44
N VAL A 10 11.18 -16.33 -44.89
CA VAL A 10 10.00 -15.45 -44.64
C VAL A 10 9.63 -15.34 -43.14
N LEU A 11 10.39 -15.93 -42.24
CA LEU A 11 10.09 -15.86 -40.80
C LEU A 11 11.14 -15.09 -39.97
N LEU A 12 11.87 -14.20 -40.59
CA LEU A 12 12.74 -13.20 -39.91
C LEU A 12 12.28 -11.75 -40.23
N ALA A 13 11.01 -11.52 -40.40
CA ALA A 13 10.41 -10.22 -40.09
C ALA A 13 10.28 -10.12 -38.57
N GLY A 14 11.42 -10.24 -37.88
CA GLY A 14 11.56 -9.84 -36.49
C GLY A 14 11.16 -8.37 -36.42
N SER A 15 10.23 -8.06 -35.53
CA SER A 15 9.90 -6.73 -35.08
C SER A 15 11.16 -5.89 -34.97
N VAL A 16 11.35 -4.97 -35.90
CA VAL A 16 12.25 -3.82 -35.73
C VAL A 16 11.58 -2.99 -34.63
N LEU A 17 11.83 -3.33 -33.38
CA LEU A 17 11.69 -2.43 -32.24
C LEU A 17 12.59 -1.25 -32.62
N ALA A 18 12.01 -0.07 -32.80
CA ALA A 18 12.76 1.16 -33.01
C ALA A 18 13.85 1.18 -31.93
N GLU A 19 15.13 1.06 -32.35
CA GLU A 19 16.28 1.15 -31.46
C GLU A 19 16.32 2.57 -30.89
N GLY A 20 15.58 2.80 -29.78
CA GLY A 20 15.59 4.07 -29.09
C GLY A 20 16.89 4.25 -28.31
N ARG A 21 17.30 5.48 -28.10
CA ARG A 21 18.45 5.82 -27.26
C ARG A 21 18.11 5.55 -25.80
N ARG A 22 18.75 4.53 -25.20
CA ARG A 22 18.59 4.17 -23.79
C ARG A 22 19.49 5.06 -22.93
N VAL A 23 18.90 5.65 -21.89
CA VAL A 23 19.59 6.40 -20.84
C VAL A 23 19.26 5.76 -19.51
N GLU A 24 20.29 5.39 -18.77
CA GLU A 24 20.17 4.77 -17.45
C GLU A 24 20.98 5.58 -16.45
N VAL A 25 20.30 6.06 -15.40
CA VAL A 25 20.89 6.95 -14.39
C VAL A 25 20.25 6.64 -13.04
N GLY A 26 21.04 6.15 -12.10
CA GLY A 26 20.55 5.79 -10.76
C GLY A 26 19.37 4.81 -10.85
N GLY A 27 18.29 5.14 -10.19
CA GLY A 27 17.06 4.33 -10.20
C GLY A 27 16.16 4.53 -11.43
N GLN A 28 16.64 5.18 -12.53
CA GLN A 28 15.83 5.50 -13.70
C GLN A 28 16.39 4.90 -14.97
N GLN A 29 15.52 4.33 -15.80
CA GLN A 29 15.85 3.84 -17.13
C GLN A 29 14.81 4.36 -18.12
N LEU A 30 15.24 5.23 -19.04
CA LEU A 30 14.41 5.83 -20.08
C LEU A 30 14.91 5.43 -21.46
N VAL A 31 13.99 5.23 -22.37
CA VAL A 31 14.28 4.98 -23.78
C VAL A 31 13.59 6.04 -24.62
N PHE A 32 14.36 6.77 -25.42
CA PHE A 32 13.86 7.82 -26.31
C PHE A 32 13.94 7.35 -27.76
N ALA A 33 12.88 7.60 -28.54
CA ALA A 33 12.92 7.46 -30.00
C ALA A 33 13.46 8.75 -30.65
N GLU A 34 13.80 8.68 -31.91
CA GLU A 34 14.16 9.85 -32.75
C GLU A 34 12.91 10.73 -33.05
N GLN A 35 11.73 10.18 -32.89
CA GLN A 35 10.45 10.87 -33.07
C GLN A 35 9.77 11.18 -31.73
N GLY A 36 9.20 12.36 -31.64
CA GLY A 36 8.61 12.84 -30.41
C GLY A 36 9.65 13.23 -29.35
N ALA A 37 9.25 13.99 -28.36
CA ALA A 37 10.14 14.50 -27.32
C ALA A 37 10.00 13.76 -25.98
N ALA A 38 9.12 12.79 -25.90
CA ALA A 38 8.87 11.99 -24.69
C ALA A 38 9.59 10.63 -24.80
N PRO A 39 9.98 10.02 -23.67
CA PRO A 39 10.44 8.66 -23.67
C PRO A 39 9.36 7.70 -24.16
N ILE A 40 9.73 6.66 -24.91
CA ILE A 40 8.83 5.60 -25.39
C ILE A 40 8.73 4.44 -24.40
N ALA A 41 9.69 4.33 -23.47
CA ALA A 41 9.64 3.41 -22.35
C ALA A 41 10.28 4.06 -21.12
N TRP A 42 9.72 3.75 -19.94
CA TRP A 42 10.25 4.25 -18.68
C TRP A 42 10.11 3.19 -17.59
N HIS A 43 11.22 2.92 -16.90
CA HIS A 43 11.30 2.05 -15.75
C HIS A 43 11.95 2.79 -14.59
N SER A 44 11.46 2.54 -13.38
CA SER A 44 12.14 2.91 -12.14
C SER A 44 12.54 1.65 -11.39
N CYS A 45 13.75 1.62 -10.86
CA CYS A 45 14.33 0.47 -10.16
C CYS A 45 14.76 0.86 -8.75
N PHE A 46 14.73 -0.06 -7.80
CA PHE A 46 15.22 0.14 -6.45
C PHE A 46 16.12 -1.04 -6.02
N PRO A 47 17.35 -0.79 -5.56
CA PRO A 47 17.98 0.53 -5.36
C PRO A 47 18.39 1.24 -6.66
N ASP A 48 18.78 0.52 -7.71
CA ASP A 48 19.15 1.06 -9.02
C ASP A 48 18.80 0.09 -10.16
N CYS A 49 18.96 0.52 -11.41
CA CYS A 49 18.62 -0.30 -12.58
C CYS A 49 19.76 -1.20 -13.06
N THR A 50 20.95 -1.10 -12.52
CA THR A 50 22.12 -1.90 -12.92
C THR A 50 22.07 -3.31 -12.32
N ASP A 51 21.42 -3.47 -11.17
CA ASP A 51 21.20 -4.76 -10.53
C ASP A 51 19.96 -5.44 -11.15
N PRO A 52 20.11 -6.64 -11.75
CA PRO A 52 19.00 -7.38 -12.34
C PRO A 52 17.94 -7.80 -11.28
N ASP A 53 18.35 -7.94 -10.02
CA ASP A 53 17.47 -8.33 -8.91
C ASP A 53 16.76 -7.13 -8.26
N SER A 54 17.02 -5.91 -8.75
CA SER A 54 16.35 -4.70 -8.28
C SER A 54 14.84 -4.75 -8.49
N ALA A 55 14.09 -4.34 -7.47
CA ALA A 55 12.65 -4.13 -7.60
C ALA A 55 12.36 -3.09 -8.70
N ARG A 56 11.44 -3.39 -9.60
CA ARG A 56 11.20 -2.58 -10.80
C ARG A 56 9.74 -2.20 -10.97
N ALA A 57 9.50 -0.91 -11.23
CA ALA A 57 8.25 -0.42 -11.79
C ALA A 57 8.42 -0.17 -13.30
N THR A 58 7.49 -0.66 -14.08
CA THR A 58 7.37 -0.32 -15.49
C THR A 58 6.19 0.62 -15.66
N TRP A 59 6.47 1.90 -15.91
CA TRP A 59 5.44 2.92 -16.06
C TRP A 59 4.69 2.73 -17.37
N PHE A 60 5.44 2.54 -18.45
CA PHE A 60 4.94 2.22 -19.80
C PHE A 60 6.06 1.66 -20.68
N THR A 61 5.64 0.95 -21.73
CA THR A 61 6.50 0.45 -22.82
C THR A 61 5.75 0.58 -24.13
N PRO A 62 6.42 0.50 -25.31
CA PRO A 62 5.73 0.53 -26.58
C PRO A 62 4.60 -0.49 -26.65
N GLY A 63 3.38 -0.02 -26.93
CA GLY A 63 2.17 -0.85 -26.98
C GLY A 63 1.50 -1.13 -25.62
N ASP A 64 2.10 -0.71 -24.50
CA ASP A 64 1.55 -0.86 -23.15
C ASP A 64 1.73 0.44 -22.33
N GLY A 65 0.82 1.37 -22.52
CA GLY A 65 0.88 2.72 -21.97
C GLY A 65 1.72 3.68 -22.81
N TYR A 66 1.78 4.93 -22.41
CA TYR A 66 2.57 5.97 -23.07
C TYR A 66 2.75 7.22 -22.22
N MET A 67 3.78 7.97 -22.52
CA MET A 67 3.95 9.37 -22.15
C MET A 67 4.10 10.19 -23.44
N ARG A 68 3.39 11.31 -23.55
CA ARG A 68 3.50 12.18 -24.71
C ARG A 68 3.23 13.64 -24.38
N TRP A 69 3.70 14.51 -25.26
CA TRP A 69 3.39 15.93 -25.23
C TRP A 69 2.25 16.21 -26.20
N ALA A 70 1.15 16.69 -25.68
CA ALA A 70 -0.03 17.08 -26.43
C ALA A 70 -0.15 18.62 -26.49
N VAL A 71 -0.93 19.14 -27.40
CA VAL A 71 -1.26 20.57 -27.49
C VAL A 71 -2.73 20.75 -27.09
N ALA A 72 -2.97 21.61 -26.09
CA ALA A 72 -4.31 21.86 -25.60
C ALA A 72 -5.24 22.35 -26.70
N GLY A 73 -6.37 21.64 -26.91
CA GLY A 73 -7.38 22.00 -27.90
C GLY A 73 -6.98 21.84 -29.37
N GLN A 74 -5.78 21.28 -29.68
CA GLN A 74 -5.28 21.14 -31.05
C GLN A 74 -4.75 19.71 -31.32
N PRO A 75 -5.63 18.72 -31.50
CA PRO A 75 -5.22 17.32 -31.65
C PRO A 75 -4.37 17.06 -32.91
N GLU A 76 -4.59 17.82 -34.01
CA GLU A 76 -3.80 17.69 -35.24
C GLU A 76 -2.34 18.12 -35.03
N VAL A 77 -2.12 19.26 -34.33
CA VAL A 77 -0.78 19.73 -34.00
C VAL A 77 -0.10 18.79 -32.99
N ALA A 78 -0.86 18.23 -32.08
CA ALA A 78 -0.34 17.20 -31.16
C ALA A 78 0.12 15.94 -31.90
N ALA A 79 -0.62 15.49 -32.93
CA ALA A 79 -0.23 14.36 -33.77
C ALA A 79 1.04 14.67 -34.61
N GLN A 80 1.14 15.87 -35.17
CA GLN A 80 2.35 16.33 -35.88
C GLN A 80 3.57 16.36 -34.94
N LEU A 81 3.40 16.90 -33.71
CA LEU A 81 4.47 16.94 -32.72
C LEU A 81 4.93 15.54 -32.30
N ALA A 82 4.01 14.59 -32.17
CA ALA A 82 4.34 13.21 -31.80
C ALA A 82 5.12 12.44 -32.87
N SER A 83 4.96 12.81 -34.15
CA SER A 83 5.67 12.21 -35.29
C SER A 83 6.89 13.04 -35.75
N ALA A 84 7.07 14.25 -35.25
CA ALA A 84 8.16 15.13 -35.60
C ALA A 84 9.52 14.55 -35.17
N ALA A 85 10.55 14.82 -35.96
CA ALA A 85 11.92 14.47 -35.61
C ALA A 85 12.47 15.41 -34.52
N PHE A 86 13.11 14.81 -33.52
CA PHE A 86 13.80 15.52 -32.45
C PHE A 86 15.29 15.19 -32.41
N SER A 87 16.09 16.22 -32.27
CA SER A 87 17.51 16.07 -31.95
C SER A 87 17.68 15.83 -30.47
N LEU A 88 18.31 14.72 -30.09
CA LEU A 88 18.56 14.34 -28.70
C LEU A 88 20.02 14.58 -28.33
N ALA A 89 20.26 15.54 -27.45
CA ALA A 89 21.56 15.77 -26.82
C ALA A 89 21.55 15.21 -25.40
N VAL A 90 22.59 14.46 -25.05
CA VAL A 90 22.79 13.94 -23.67
C VAL A 90 24.08 14.49 -23.14
N ASP A 91 24.02 15.32 -22.13
CA ASP A 91 25.16 15.90 -21.44
C ASP A 91 25.26 15.30 -20.02
N THR A 92 26.46 14.86 -19.69
CA THR A 92 26.70 14.12 -18.44
C THR A 92 27.60 14.96 -17.53
N ALA A 93 27.01 15.48 -16.46
CA ALA A 93 27.69 16.19 -15.38
C ALA A 93 28.01 15.24 -14.19
N GLU A 94 28.71 15.76 -13.19
CA GLU A 94 29.08 14.98 -12.00
C GLU A 94 27.87 14.59 -11.15
N ASP A 95 26.86 15.46 -11.04
CA ASP A 95 25.67 15.30 -10.18
C ASP A 95 24.40 14.88 -10.94
N HIS A 96 24.37 15.05 -12.26
CA HIS A 96 23.17 14.76 -13.06
C HIS A 96 23.51 14.41 -14.52
N VAL A 97 22.51 13.88 -15.21
CA VAL A 97 22.48 13.73 -16.68
C VAL A 97 21.36 14.62 -17.22
N LEU A 98 21.70 15.49 -18.17
CA LEU A 98 20.76 16.35 -18.86
C LEU A 98 20.47 15.78 -20.25
N ILE A 99 19.20 15.46 -20.49
CA ILE A 99 18.69 15.06 -21.80
C ILE A 99 17.93 16.25 -22.38
N SER A 100 18.37 16.75 -23.53
CA SER A 100 17.72 17.85 -24.24
C SER A 100 17.14 17.34 -25.55
N ALA A 101 15.83 17.37 -25.70
CA ALA A 101 15.12 17.08 -26.93
C ALA A 101 14.68 18.38 -27.59
N SER A 102 15.15 18.64 -28.81
CA SER A 102 14.79 19.84 -29.58
C SER A 102 14.19 19.44 -30.91
N SER A 103 13.00 19.95 -31.23
CA SER A 103 12.39 19.66 -32.53
C SER A 103 13.21 20.21 -33.68
N VAL A 104 13.33 19.41 -34.75
CA VAL A 104 14.00 19.85 -35.98
C VAL A 104 13.13 20.89 -36.70
N GLU A 105 11.82 20.69 -36.67
CA GLU A 105 10.84 21.61 -37.21
C GLU A 105 10.41 22.66 -36.19
N SER A 106 9.99 23.83 -36.69
CA SER A 106 9.45 24.90 -35.86
C SER A 106 7.94 24.75 -35.68
N PHE A 107 7.47 24.88 -34.47
CA PHE A 107 6.05 24.89 -34.09
C PHE A 107 5.67 26.26 -33.53
N GLY A 108 4.72 26.95 -34.16
CA GLY A 108 4.37 28.32 -33.76
C GLY A 108 5.52 29.33 -33.91
N GLY A 109 6.45 29.08 -34.85
CA GLY A 109 7.58 29.99 -35.18
C GLY A 109 8.87 29.76 -34.35
N SER A 110 8.88 28.79 -33.43
CA SER A 110 10.07 28.41 -32.65
C SER A 110 10.18 26.89 -32.46
N PRO A 111 11.39 26.34 -32.25
CA PRO A 111 11.53 24.94 -31.92
C PRO A 111 10.92 24.63 -30.53
N VAL A 112 10.38 23.42 -30.40
CA VAL A 112 10.00 22.88 -29.10
C VAL A 112 11.22 22.28 -28.43
N VAL A 113 11.55 22.74 -27.22
CA VAL A 113 12.71 22.25 -26.47
C VAL A 113 12.23 21.69 -25.12
N ILE A 114 12.54 20.43 -24.89
CA ILE A 114 12.20 19.73 -23.65
C ILE A 114 13.48 19.21 -23.02
N ARG A 115 13.70 19.55 -21.77
CA ARG A 115 14.87 19.14 -21.01
C ARG A 115 14.48 18.27 -19.82
N TYR A 116 15.12 17.11 -19.70
CA TYR A 116 15.01 16.19 -18.59
C TYR A 116 16.34 16.19 -17.82
N ARG A 117 16.32 16.66 -16.58
CA ARG A 117 17.49 16.63 -15.71
C ARG A 117 17.33 15.50 -14.69
N LEU A 118 18.07 14.41 -14.90
CA LEU A 118 18.04 13.22 -14.05
C LEU A 118 19.19 13.30 -13.03
N PRO A 119 18.94 13.22 -11.72
CA PRO A 119 20.00 13.14 -10.74
C PRO A 119 20.70 11.79 -10.82
N ARG A 120 21.99 11.72 -10.49
CA ARG A 120 22.72 10.44 -10.43
C ARG A 120 22.26 9.55 -9.27
N GLN A 121 21.68 10.14 -8.25
CA GLN A 121 21.09 9.44 -7.12
C GLN A 121 19.67 9.96 -6.85
N GLY A 122 18.77 9.03 -6.51
CA GLY A 122 17.37 9.35 -6.24
C GLY A 122 16.46 9.29 -7.47
N TYR A 123 15.24 9.79 -7.29
CA TYR A 123 14.12 9.54 -8.20
C TYR A 123 13.43 10.82 -8.68
N ALA A 124 13.94 11.99 -8.28
CA ALA A 124 13.34 13.28 -8.64
C ALA A 124 13.99 13.85 -9.92
N ILE A 125 13.20 14.02 -10.95
CA ILE A 125 13.62 14.51 -12.27
C ILE A 125 13.06 15.92 -12.44
N ASP A 126 13.90 16.90 -12.74
CA ASP A 126 13.41 18.24 -13.10
C ASP A 126 13.15 18.31 -14.62
N ILE A 127 11.92 18.64 -14.99
CA ILE A 127 11.49 18.76 -16.39
C ILE A 127 11.18 20.21 -16.70
N SER A 128 11.73 20.71 -17.82
CA SER A 128 11.44 22.04 -18.34
C SER A 128 11.09 22.00 -19.82
N VAL A 129 10.03 22.70 -20.17
CA VAL A 129 9.51 22.81 -21.53
C VAL A 129 9.53 24.25 -21.97
N GLU A 130 10.08 24.52 -23.14
CA GLU A 130 10.07 25.81 -23.82
C GLU A 130 9.45 25.62 -25.20
N SER A 131 8.31 26.27 -25.46
CA SER A 131 7.54 26.15 -26.68
C SER A 131 6.68 27.38 -26.92
N ALA A 132 6.42 27.72 -28.19
CA ALA A 132 5.37 28.69 -28.51
C ALA A 132 3.95 28.11 -28.37
N LEU A 133 3.83 26.77 -28.26
CA LEU A 133 2.56 26.07 -28.08
C LEU A 133 2.26 25.85 -26.60
N ASN A 134 0.98 25.85 -26.24
CA ASN A 134 0.54 25.43 -24.92
C ASN A 134 0.58 23.90 -24.80
N LEU A 135 1.73 23.39 -24.35
CA LEU A 135 1.98 21.96 -24.22
C LEU A 135 1.40 21.39 -22.92
N GLN A 136 0.82 20.23 -23.05
CA GLN A 136 0.34 19.40 -21.94
C GLN A 136 1.09 18.07 -21.95
N LEU A 137 1.47 17.60 -20.76
CA LEU A 137 1.98 16.24 -20.57
C LEU A 137 0.80 15.31 -20.41
N GLU A 138 0.75 14.24 -21.20
CA GLU A 138 -0.17 13.11 -21.02
C GLU A 138 0.60 11.86 -20.62
N LEU A 139 0.10 11.16 -19.58
CA LEU A 139 0.62 9.86 -19.15
C LEU A 139 -0.54 8.87 -19.03
N ALA A 140 -0.46 7.78 -19.77
CA ALA A 140 -1.25 6.59 -19.57
C ALA A 140 -0.30 5.45 -19.16
N THR A 141 -0.47 4.92 -17.96
CA THR A 141 0.38 3.83 -17.47
C THR A 141 0.06 2.52 -18.17
N GLY A 142 1.09 1.67 -18.35
CA GLY A 142 0.93 0.32 -18.86
C GLY A 142 0.27 -0.62 -17.84
N LYS A 143 -0.22 -1.77 -18.33
CA LYS A 143 -0.81 -2.82 -17.49
C LYS A 143 0.15 -3.34 -16.41
N ARG A 144 1.45 -3.30 -16.67
CA ARG A 144 2.49 -3.73 -15.72
C ARG A 144 2.64 -2.82 -14.51
N PHE A 145 2.13 -1.59 -14.57
CA PHE A 145 2.08 -0.70 -13.42
C PHE A 145 0.91 -1.01 -12.49
N ILE A 146 -0.16 -1.61 -13.03
CA ILE A 146 -1.32 -2.01 -12.25
C ILE A 146 -0.92 -3.23 -11.40
N PRO A 147 -1.07 -3.18 -10.07
CA PRO A 147 -0.76 -4.34 -9.22
C PRO A 147 -1.64 -5.55 -9.57
N GLU A 148 -1.13 -6.73 -9.29
CA GLU A 148 -1.89 -7.97 -9.41
C GLU A 148 -3.17 -7.88 -8.58
N GLN A 149 -4.32 -8.17 -9.20
CA GLN A 149 -5.61 -8.14 -8.52
C GLN A 149 -5.71 -9.30 -7.53
N LEU A 150 -5.70 -8.96 -6.24
CA LEU A 150 -5.89 -9.95 -5.18
C LEU A 150 -7.38 -10.23 -5.00
N PRO A 151 -7.76 -11.48 -4.67
CA PRO A 151 -9.15 -11.84 -4.42
C PRO A 151 -9.63 -11.30 -3.06
N GLY A 152 -10.95 -11.28 -2.86
CA GLY A 152 -11.58 -10.96 -1.59
C GLY A 152 -11.17 -9.60 -1.02
N PHE A 153 -10.93 -9.55 0.28
CA PHE A 153 -10.52 -8.32 0.97
C PHE A 153 -9.10 -7.86 0.60
N GLY A 154 -8.26 -8.74 0.03
CA GLY A 154 -6.93 -8.37 -0.45
C GLY A 154 -6.96 -7.38 -1.62
N SER A 155 -8.09 -7.25 -2.33
CA SER A 155 -8.25 -6.35 -3.49
C SER A 155 -7.97 -4.87 -3.16
N ILE A 156 -8.12 -4.45 -1.91
CA ILE A 156 -7.80 -3.08 -1.47
C ILE A 156 -6.32 -2.71 -1.67
N TYR A 157 -5.44 -3.70 -1.71
CA TYR A 157 -3.99 -3.50 -1.95
C TYR A 157 -3.61 -3.55 -3.44
N SER A 158 -4.58 -3.72 -4.34
CA SER A 158 -4.36 -3.92 -5.78
C SER A 158 -4.78 -2.72 -6.62
N GLN A 159 -4.92 -1.54 -6.02
CA GLN A 159 -5.48 -0.36 -6.69
C GLN A 159 -4.39 0.62 -7.13
N VAL A 160 -4.70 1.36 -8.20
CA VAL A 160 -3.95 2.54 -8.63
C VAL A 160 -4.85 3.75 -8.45
N HIS A 161 -4.36 4.75 -7.74
CA HIS A 161 -5.11 5.98 -7.47
C HIS A 161 -4.45 7.17 -8.16
N SER A 162 -5.25 8.07 -8.70
CA SER A 162 -4.84 9.44 -8.93
C SER A 162 -4.92 10.21 -7.62
N VAL A 163 -3.88 10.96 -7.29
CA VAL A 163 -3.78 11.63 -6.00
C VAL A 163 -3.33 13.08 -6.13
N LEU A 164 -3.86 13.90 -5.22
CA LEU A 164 -3.35 15.23 -4.91
C LEU A 164 -2.85 15.21 -3.46
N PHE A 165 -1.59 15.55 -3.26
CA PHE A 165 -0.99 15.68 -1.93
C PHE A 165 -0.61 17.14 -1.68
N THR A 166 -1.20 17.74 -0.65
CA THR A 166 -1.02 19.15 -0.30
C THR A 166 -0.91 19.31 1.21
N ALA A 167 0.18 19.89 1.68
CA ALA A 167 0.41 20.25 3.09
C ALA A 167 0.21 19.11 4.11
N GLY A 168 0.42 17.88 3.72
CA GLY A 168 0.25 16.69 4.57
C GLY A 168 -1.04 15.92 4.33
N ASP A 169 -1.99 16.51 3.61
CA ASP A 169 -3.25 15.84 3.23
C ASP A 169 -3.12 15.15 1.87
N LEU A 170 -3.57 13.92 1.79
CA LEU A 170 -3.62 13.13 0.57
C LEU A 170 -5.07 12.88 0.18
N GLU A 171 -5.45 13.40 -0.98
CA GLU A 171 -6.78 13.22 -1.57
C GLU A 171 -6.70 12.28 -2.78
N ASN A 172 -7.55 11.25 -2.82
CA ASN A 172 -7.74 10.45 -4.00
C ASN A 172 -8.68 11.18 -4.97
N ILE A 173 -8.27 11.28 -6.23
CA ILE A 173 -9.09 11.84 -7.30
C ILE A 173 -9.69 10.67 -8.07
N GLU A 174 -10.98 10.44 -7.86
CA GLU A 174 -11.71 9.34 -8.49
C GLU A 174 -12.71 9.91 -9.51
N PRO A 175 -12.38 9.87 -10.81
CA PRO A 175 -13.33 10.27 -11.84
C PRO A 175 -14.44 9.20 -11.95
N GLU A 176 -15.67 9.63 -12.18
CA GLU A 176 -16.76 8.75 -12.57
C GLU A 176 -16.48 8.14 -13.96
N ASP A 177 -17.07 6.99 -14.26
CA ASP A 177 -16.89 6.30 -15.54
C ASP A 177 -17.15 7.22 -16.73
N GLY A 178 -16.15 7.36 -17.59
CA GLY A 178 -16.20 8.20 -18.79
C GLY A 178 -16.06 9.71 -18.54
N ALA A 179 -15.92 10.15 -17.28
CA ALA A 179 -15.68 11.54 -16.92
C ALA A 179 -14.19 11.85 -16.77
N SER A 180 -13.86 13.14 -16.79
CA SER A 180 -12.53 13.65 -16.44
C SER A 180 -12.66 14.67 -15.33
N VAL A 181 -11.92 14.47 -14.26
CA VAL A 181 -11.85 15.41 -13.14
C VAL A 181 -10.60 16.30 -13.31
N SER A 182 -10.79 17.60 -13.24
CA SER A 182 -9.71 18.57 -13.33
C SER A 182 -9.52 19.29 -11.99
N THR A 183 -8.28 19.43 -11.58
CA THR A 183 -7.91 20.01 -10.29
C THR A 183 -6.77 21.01 -10.46
N PRO A 184 -6.81 22.19 -9.81
CA PRO A 184 -5.68 23.11 -9.77
C PRO A 184 -4.57 22.51 -8.88
N VAL A 185 -3.34 22.54 -9.37
CA VAL A 185 -2.16 22.07 -8.63
C VAL A 185 -1.23 23.26 -8.42
N HIS A 186 -1.02 23.62 -7.17
CA HIS A 186 -0.20 24.74 -6.77
C HIS A 186 1.26 24.33 -6.52
N PRO A 187 2.23 25.25 -6.62
CA PRO A 187 3.58 25.01 -6.14
C PRO A 187 3.59 24.50 -4.69
N GLY A 188 4.37 23.46 -4.42
CA GLY A 188 4.40 22.78 -3.13
C GLY A 188 3.43 21.63 -2.97
N SER A 189 2.44 21.48 -3.88
CA SER A 189 1.58 20.30 -3.95
C SER A 189 2.15 19.26 -4.92
N TRP A 190 1.74 18.00 -4.75
CA TRP A 190 2.10 16.89 -5.62
C TRP A 190 0.85 16.27 -6.24
N PHE A 191 0.85 16.09 -7.54
CA PHE A 191 -0.25 15.51 -8.30
C PHE A 191 0.24 14.39 -9.19
N GLY A 192 -0.48 13.27 -9.27
CA GLY A 192 -0.15 12.19 -10.17
C GLY A 192 -0.74 10.84 -9.79
N LEU A 193 0.02 9.77 -9.96
CA LEU A 193 -0.41 8.39 -9.76
C LEU A 193 0.33 7.73 -8.61
N ARG A 194 -0.40 6.89 -7.88
CA ARG A 194 0.09 6.08 -6.78
C ARG A 194 -0.46 4.66 -6.90
N ASN A 195 0.40 3.66 -6.79
CA ASN A 195 0.01 2.33 -6.35
C ASN A 195 0.58 2.05 -4.95
N GLN A 196 0.49 0.83 -4.46
CA GLN A 196 0.94 0.47 -3.10
C GLN A 196 2.42 0.77 -2.86
N TYR A 197 3.28 0.62 -3.90
CA TYR A 197 4.74 0.64 -3.74
C TYR A 197 5.45 1.70 -4.56
N TRP A 198 4.77 2.35 -5.51
CA TRP A 198 5.38 3.27 -6.45
C TRP A 198 4.55 4.54 -6.63
N LEU A 199 5.25 5.64 -6.78
CA LEU A 199 4.69 6.97 -7.00
C LEU A 199 5.21 7.56 -8.30
N TRP A 200 4.31 8.17 -9.07
CA TRP A 200 4.61 9.04 -10.19
C TRP A 200 3.91 10.37 -9.96
N LEU A 201 4.60 11.31 -9.34
CA LEU A 201 4.02 12.56 -8.83
C LEU A 201 4.76 13.77 -9.38
N ILE A 202 4.00 14.79 -9.78
CA ILE A 202 4.49 16.06 -10.28
C ILE A 202 4.32 17.14 -9.21
N ASN A 203 5.41 17.87 -8.93
CA ASN A 203 5.41 19.10 -8.14
C ASN A 203 5.71 20.29 -9.09
N PRO A 204 4.72 21.14 -9.39
CA PRO A 204 4.91 22.25 -10.33
C PRO A 204 5.68 23.41 -9.69
N ARG A 205 6.42 24.16 -10.53
CA ARG A 205 7.06 25.43 -10.13
C ARG A 205 6.14 26.62 -10.30
N GLN A 206 5.01 26.45 -10.94
CA GLN A 206 3.95 27.42 -11.18
C GLN A 206 2.61 26.73 -11.07
N GLN A 207 1.51 27.45 -10.92
CA GLN A 207 0.19 26.84 -10.92
C GLN A 207 -0.06 26.14 -12.26
N ILE A 208 -0.53 24.88 -12.18
CA ILE A 208 -0.92 24.06 -13.33
C ILE A 208 -2.31 23.50 -13.11
N THR A 209 -2.91 22.95 -14.16
CA THR A 209 -4.11 22.15 -14.09
C THR A 209 -3.71 20.68 -14.30
N GLY A 210 -4.00 19.86 -13.29
CA GLY A 210 -3.97 18.40 -13.39
C GLY A 210 -5.35 17.88 -13.73
N SER A 211 -5.46 16.90 -14.61
CA SER A 211 -6.71 16.21 -14.88
C SER A 211 -6.51 14.71 -14.91
N THR A 212 -7.51 13.99 -14.43
CA THR A 212 -7.52 12.53 -14.38
C THR A 212 -8.74 12.00 -15.11
N ALA A 213 -8.54 10.97 -15.91
CA ALA A 213 -9.61 10.18 -16.53
C ALA A 213 -9.28 8.69 -16.40
N ILE A 214 -10.28 7.84 -16.42
CA ILE A 214 -10.09 6.39 -16.49
C ILE A 214 -10.24 5.96 -17.95
N LEU A 215 -9.20 5.34 -18.50
CA LEU A 215 -9.23 4.67 -19.79
C LEU A 215 -9.80 3.25 -19.64
N ALA A 216 -10.06 2.59 -20.76
CA ALA A 216 -10.50 1.19 -20.77
C ALA A 216 -9.56 0.32 -19.92
N ALA A 217 -10.11 -0.68 -19.23
CA ALA A 217 -9.41 -1.61 -18.34
C ALA A 217 -8.75 -0.97 -17.08
N ASN A 218 -9.38 0.05 -16.49
CA ASN A 218 -8.94 0.71 -15.25
C ASN A 218 -7.52 1.33 -15.32
N SER A 219 -7.01 1.62 -16.51
CA SER A 219 -5.75 2.35 -16.68
C SER A 219 -6.01 3.85 -16.49
N PRO A 220 -5.43 4.47 -15.46
CA PRO A 220 -5.58 5.90 -15.27
C PRO A 220 -4.78 6.68 -16.32
N LEU A 221 -5.41 7.72 -16.86
CA LEU A 221 -4.80 8.73 -17.72
C LEU A 221 -4.72 10.03 -16.94
N ILE A 222 -3.53 10.57 -16.81
CA ILE A 222 -3.36 11.92 -16.27
C ILE A 222 -2.87 12.88 -17.35
N ARG A 223 -3.35 14.13 -17.26
CA ARG A 223 -2.90 15.27 -18.07
C ARG A 223 -2.48 16.39 -17.17
N VAL A 224 -1.40 17.05 -17.55
CA VAL A 224 -0.85 18.16 -16.80
C VAL A 224 -0.50 19.28 -17.76
N GLY A 225 -1.05 20.47 -17.56
CA GLY A 225 -0.81 21.62 -18.41
C GLY A 225 -0.86 22.95 -17.65
N VAL A 226 -0.36 23.99 -18.26
CA VAL A 226 -0.46 25.36 -17.72
C VAL A 226 -1.82 25.94 -18.09
N PRO A 227 -2.56 26.55 -17.15
CA PRO A 227 -3.80 27.23 -17.49
C PRO A 227 -3.53 28.45 -18.39
N GLY A 228 -4.37 28.66 -19.41
CA GLY A 228 -4.25 29.77 -20.36
C GLY A 228 -3.15 29.57 -21.42
N ASP A 229 -2.58 30.66 -21.92
CA ASP A 229 -1.60 30.68 -23.02
C ASP A 229 -0.15 30.51 -22.54
N GLY A 230 0.07 29.76 -21.47
CA GLY A 230 1.42 29.54 -20.91
C GLY A 230 2.29 28.69 -21.83
N ASN A 231 3.44 29.26 -22.27
CA ASN A 231 4.40 28.63 -23.16
C ASN A 231 5.63 28.04 -22.46
N ARG A 232 5.64 28.05 -21.12
CA ARG A 232 6.72 27.47 -20.31
C ARG A 232 6.13 26.62 -19.21
N LEU A 233 6.48 25.35 -19.20
CA LEU A 233 6.08 24.40 -18.17
C LEU A 233 7.32 23.89 -17.44
N ARG A 234 7.36 24.08 -16.12
CA ARG A 234 8.46 23.59 -15.26
C ARG A 234 7.90 22.88 -14.07
N PHE A 235 8.37 21.68 -13.84
CA PHE A 235 7.97 20.89 -12.69
C PHE A 235 9.07 19.88 -12.29
N ARG A 236 9.02 19.47 -11.04
CA ARG A 236 9.76 18.33 -10.54
C ARG A 236 8.85 17.11 -10.59
N LEU A 237 9.36 16.02 -11.13
CA LEU A 237 8.68 14.74 -11.20
C LEU A 237 9.38 13.75 -10.30
N TYR A 238 8.68 13.14 -9.39
CA TYR A 238 9.12 11.97 -8.64
C TYR A 238 8.55 10.72 -9.32
N ALA A 239 9.41 9.82 -9.81
CA ALA A 239 9.05 8.52 -10.37
C ALA A 239 9.85 7.45 -9.63
N GLY A 240 9.33 6.97 -8.50
CA GLY A 240 10.13 6.13 -7.60
C GLY A 240 9.31 5.38 -6.56
N PRO A 241 10.02 4.64 -5.67
CA PRO A 241 9.40 3.81 -4.64
C PRO A 241 8.75 4.63 -3.53
N THR A 242 7.75 4.05 -2.85
CA THR A 242 7.19 4.58 -1.59
C THR A 242 8.09 4.25 -0.40
N GLU A 243 9.39 4.54 -0.55
CA GLU A 243 10.39 4.25 0.46
C GLU A 243 10.81 5.55 1.17
N ASN A 244 10.92 5.50 2.51
CA ASN A 244 11.05 6.68 3.36
C ASN A 244 12.29 7.52 3.07
N GLU A 245 13.45 6.91 2.86
CA GLU A 245 14.70 7.63 2.59
C GLU A 245 14.67 8.29 1.19
N SER A 246 14.15 7.56 0.20
CA SER A 246 13.98 8.06 -1.16
C SER A 246 13.05 9.26 -1.22
N LEU A 247 11.95 9.25 -0.46
CA LEU A 247 10.99 10.35 -0.39
C LEU A 247 11.57 11.57 0.33
N ARG A 248 12.30 11.37 1.43
CA ARG A 248 12.98 12.45 2.17
C ARG A 248 14.07 13.13 1.35
N ALA A 249 14.79 12.37 0.53
CA ALA A 249 15.85 12.91 -0.32
C ALA A 249 15.34 13.94 -1.35
N VAL A 250 14.06 13.87 -1.72
CA VAL A 250 13.45 14.82 -2.67
C VAL A 250 13.23 16.20 -2.06
N GLY A 251 13.03 16.27 -0.76
CA GLY A 251 12.58 17.49 -0.05
C GLY A 251 11.10 17.79 -0.34
N VAL A 252 10.67 19.02 -0.02
CA VAL A 252 9.28 19.47 -0.26
C VAL A 252 8.24 18.58 0.45
N ASN A 253 8.61 18.00 1.61
CA ASN A 253 7.75 17.18 2.47
C ASN A 253 7.06 16.01 1.78
N LEU A 254 7.68 15.43 0.73
CA LEU A 254 7.09 14.29 0.02
C LEU A 254 6.98 13.04 0.89
N ASP A 255 7.83 12.88 1.92
CA ASP A 255 7.70 11.81 2.92
C ASP A 255 6.37 11.87 3.68
N GLY A 256 5.69 13.02 3.66
CA GLY A 256 4.32 13.20 4.14
C GLY A 256 3.29 12.28 3.49
N VAL A 257 3.55 11.79 2.28
CA VAL A 257 2.70 10.84 1.56
C VAL A 257 2.61 9.48 2.26
N LEU A 258 3.62 9.11 3.08
CA LEU A 258 3.59 7.87 3.85
C LEU A 258 2.56 7.97 4.97
N PHE A 259 1.62 7.05 4.96
CA PHE A 259 0.54 6.97 5.96
C PHE A 259 -0.32 8.25 6.06
N ALA A 260 -0.42 9.01 4.97
CA ALA A 260 -1.12 10.30 4.94
C ALA A 260 -2.64 10.19 5.22
N PHE A 261 -3.27 9.01 5.03
CA PHE A 261 -4.67 8.78 5.38
C PHE A 261 -4.92 8.59 6.88
N LEU A 262 -3.85 8.50 7.67
CA LEU A 262 -3.96 8.29 9.11
C LEU A 262 -3.85 9.63 9.85
N TRP A 263 -4.48 9.69 11.01
CA TRP A 263 -4.29 10.81 11.95
C TRP A 263 -2.81 10.93 12.33
N ASP A 264 -2.32 12.14 12.54
CA ASP A 264 -0.90 12.44 12.78
C ASP A 264 -0.26 11.55 13.86
N TRP A 265 -0.93 11.38 15.00
CA TRP A 265 -0.39 10.54 16.08
C TRP A 265 -0.27 9.06 15.68
N LEU A 266 -1.19 8.55 14.84
CA LEU A 266 -1.16 7.18 14.36
C LEU A 266 -0.09 7.01 13.28
N ARG A 267 0.10 8.02 12.43
CA ARG A 267 1.20 8.12 11.48
C ARG A 267 2.56 8.05 12.19
N TRP A 268 2.73 8.80 13.30
CA TRP A 268 3.94 8.72 14.13
C TRP A 268 4.18 7.30 14.67
N LEU A 269 3.11 6.61 15.05
CA LEU A 269 3.21 5.22 15.50
C LEU A 269 3.65 4.29 14.36
N CYS A 270 3.11 4.45 13.14
CA CYS A 270 3.53 3.71 11.95
C CYS A 270 5.03 3.93 11.65
N LEU A 271 5.48 5.18 11.66
CA LEU A 271 6.89 5.51 11.44
C LEU A 271 7.78 4.91 12.53
N GLY A 272 7.36 4.95 13.80
CA GLY A 272 8.07 4.31 14.90
C GLY A 272 8.21 2.80 14.71
N LEU A 273 7.14 2.12 14.29
CA LEU A 273 7.17 0.69 13.97
C LEU A 273 8.04 0.39 12.74
N LEU A 274 8.03 1.25 11.74
CA LEU A 274 8.87 1.14 10.55
C LEU A 274 10.37 1.18 10.92
N TYR A 275 10.78 2.15 11.72
CA TYR A 275 12.16 2.25 12.22
C TYR A 275 12.54 1.07 13.10
N LEU A 276 11.63 0.62 13.98
CA LEU A 276 11.85 -0.55 14.81
C LEU A 276 12.02 -1.82 13.96
N LEU A 277 11.22 -2.00 12.92
CA LEU A 277 11.35 -3.12 11.99
C LEU A 277 12.72 -3.11 11.28
N GLY A 278 13.15 -1.95 10.77
CA GLY A 278 14.46 -1.79 10.13
C GLY A 278 15.62 -2.08 11.09
N TRP A 279 15.53 -1.61 12.33
CA TRP A 279 16.52 -1.89 13.37
C TRP A 279 16.60 -3.40 13.71
N LEU A 280 15.46 -4.07 13.86
CA LEU A 280 15.38 -5.51 14.07
C LEU A 280 15.93 -6.29 12.88
N TYR A 281 15.63 -5.87 11.66
CA TYR A 281 16.18 -6.46 10.45
C TYR A 281 17.73 -6.39 10.44
N GLY A 282 18.29 -5.27 10.85
CA GLY A 282 19.74 -5.11 10.98
C GLY A 282 20.42 -6.15 11.89
N TRP A 283 19.65 -6.76 12.81
CA TRP A 283 20.16 -7.81 13.70
C TRP A 283 20.04 -9.21 13.11
N VAL A 284 18.93 -9.49 12.43
CA VAL A 284 18.59 -10.86 12.01
C VAL A 284 18.76 -11.12 10.51
N GLY A 285 18.88 -10.07 9.69
CA GLY A 285 19.08 -10.16 8.23
C GLY A 285 17.94 -10.80 7.46
N ASN A 286 16.75 -10.97 8.09
CA ASN A 286 15.56 -11.55 7.45
C ASN A 286 14.29 -10.85 7.93
N TYR A 287 13.47 -10.36 6.99
CA TYR A 287 12.27 -9.59 7.32
C TYR A 287 11.19 -10.43 8.01
N GLY A 288 11.03 -11.72 7.68
CA GLY A 288 10.08 -12.58 8.37
C GLY A 288 10.41 -12.75 9.85
N LEU A 289 11.70 -12.96 10.19
CA LEU A 289 12.17 -12.99 11.58
C LEU A 289 12.01 -11.61 12.24
N ALA A 290 12.32 -10.53 11.52
CA ALA A 290 12.16 -9.18 12.04
C ALA A 290 10.70 -8.86 12.38
N ILE A 291 9.72 -9.31 11.58
CA ILE A 291 8.28 -9.19 11.85
C ILE A 291 7.88 -9.97 13.11
N ILE A 292 8.39 -11.19 13.29
CA ILE A 292 8.14 -11.97 14.51
C ILE A 292 8.70 -11.25 15.74
N LEU A 293 9.94 -10.74 15.67
CA LEU A 293 10.55 -9.97 16.73
C LEU A 293 9.82 -8.63 16.98
N LEU A 294 9.33 -7.98 15.93
CA LEU A 294 8.51 -6.78 16.05
C LEU A 294 7.24 -7.07 16.85
N SER A 295 6.54 -8.18 16.54
CA SER A 295 5.37 -8.62 17.31
C SER A 295 5.68 -8.82 18.80
N LEU A 296 6.84 -9.43 19.10
CA LEU A 296 7.31 -9.58 20.49
C LEU A 296 7.63 -8.25 21.14
N ALA A 297 8.37 -7.37 20.47
CA ALA A 297 8.76 -6.06 20.98
C ALA A 297 7.53 -5.19 21.29
N VAL A 298 6.57 -5.14 20.38
CA VAL A 298 5.28 -4.44 20.59
C VAL A 298 4.53 -5.03 21.79
N LYS A 299 4.51 -6.35 21.92
CA LYS A 299 3.86 -7.02 23.06
C LYS A 299 4.52 -6.68 24.40
N ILE A 300 5.86 -6.62 24.45
CA ILE A 300 6.59 -6.20 25.64
C ILE A 300 6.30 -4.73 25.95
N LEU A 301 6.34 -3.86 24.96
CA LEU A 301 6.06 -2.43 25.13
C LEU A 301 4.64 -2.18 25.64
N MET A 302 3.67 -2.93 25.12
CA MET A 302 2.25 -2.84 25.51
C MET A 302 1.91 -3.57 26.81
N TYR A 303 2.86 -4.34 27.38
CA TYR A 303 2.61 -5.17 28.56
C TYR A 303 2.01 -4.40 29.75
N PRO A 304 2.50 -3.22 30.16
CA PRO A 304 1.92 -2.50 31.29
C PRO A 304 0.46 -2.10 31.03
N LEU A 305 0.10 -1.69 29.83
CA LEU A 305 -1.28 -1.32 29.46
C LEU A 305 -2.19 -2.54 29.39
N THR A 306 -1.71 -3.65 28.81
CA THR A 306 -2.47 -4.90 28.74
C THR A 306 -2.66 -5.52 30.12
N ALA A 307 -1.70 -5.40 31.04
CA ALA A 307 -1.87 -5.86 32.42
C ALA A 307 -2.95 -5.10 33.18
N ILE A 308 -3.14 -3.81 32.93
CA ILE A 308 -4.25 -3.02 33.49
C ILE A 308 -5.58 -3.50 32.88
N ALA A 309 -5.61 -3.69 31.56
CA ALA A 309 -6.80 -4.19 30.86
C ALA A 309 -7.21 -5.60 31.34
N ASP A 310 -6.23 -6.50 31.53
CA ASP A 310 -6.47 -7.85 32.07
C ASP A 310 -7.11 -7.79 33.47
N ARG A 311 -6.62 -6.89 34.34
CA ARG A 311 -7.22 -6.68 35.67
C ARG A 311 -8.66 -6.17 35.60
N TRP A 312 -8.94 -5.20 34.73
CA TRP A 312 -10.31 -4.69 34.54
C TRP A 312 -11.23 -5.75 33.95
N GLN A 313 -10.74 -6.56 33.03
CA GLN A 313 -11.48 -7.68 32.47
C GLN A 313 -11.82 -8.71 33.55
N ALA A 314 -10.88 -9.06 34.43
CA ALA A 314 -11.11 -9.95 35.57
C ALA A 314 -12.20 -9.42 36.51
N GLN A 315 -12.15 -8.12 36.84
CA GLN A 315 -13.22 -7.47 37.66
C GLN A 315 -14.60 -7.56 36.98
N VAL A 316 -14.67 -7.28 35.67
CA VAL A 316 -15.91 -7.38 34.90
C VAL A 316 -16.42 -8.81 34.87
N ASN A 317 -15.55 -9.80 34.71
CA ASN A 317 -15.93 -11.22 34.70
C ASN A 317 -16.47 -11.68 36.06
N ALA A 318 -15.81 -11.30 37.17
CA ALA A 318 -16.26 -11.60 38.51
C ALA A 318 -17.63 -10.98 38.80
N THR A 319 -17.80 -9.69 38.48
CA THR A 319 -19.08 -8.98 38.66
C THR A 319 -20.19 -9.61 37.79
N SER A 320 -19.88 -9.93 36.53
CA SER A 320 -20.83 -10.57 35.62
C SER A 320 -21.26 -11.95 36.12
N SER A 321 -20.34 -12.75 36.66
CA SER A 321 -20.63 -14.07 37.22
C SER A 321 -21.54 -13.98 38.46
N LEU A 322 -21.33 -12.95 39.28
CA LEU A 322 -22.16 -12.71 40.47
C LEU A 322 -23.59 -12.25 40.14
N LEU A 323 -23.70 -11.33 39.18
CA LEU A 323 -24.99 -10.67 38.88
C LEU A 323 -25.86 -11.47 37.91
N LYS A 324 -25.24 -12.25 36.99
CA LYS A 324 -25.97 -12.91 35.90
C LYS A 324 -27.15 -13.78 36.36
N PRO A 325 -27.08 -14.63 37.43
CA PRO A 325 -28.22 -15.43 37.84
C PRO A 325 -29.46 -14.57 38.20
N ARG A 326 -29.25 -13.48 38.91
CA ARG A 326 -30.33 -12.54 39.27
C ARG A 326 -30.88 -11.78 38.08
N LEU A 327 -29.99 -11.37 37.16
CA LEU A 327 -30.41 -10.67 35.94
C LEU A 327 -31.18 -11.60 34.98
N ASP A 328 -30.82 -12.86 34.91
CA ASP A 328 -31.52 -13.85 34.08
C ASP A 328 -32.89 -14.18 34.66
N GLU A 329 -33.04 -14.27 36.01
CA GLU A 329 -34.31 -14.43 36.71
C GLU A 329 -35.24 -13.24 36.41
N ILE A 330 -34.75 -12.01 36.53
CA ILE A 330 -35.54 -10.81 36.22
C ILE A 330 -36.05 -10.83 34.79
N LYS A 331 -35.17 -11.18 33.82
CA LYS A 331 -35.54 -11.25 32.39
C LYS A 331 -36.57 -12.33 32.06
N GLN A 332 -36.61 -13.42 32.85
CA GLN A 332 -37.62 -14.48 32.69
C GLN A 332 -38.99 -14.07 33.23
N HIS A 333 -39.04 -13.35 34.35
CA HIS A 333 -40.29 -13.03 35.02
C HIS A 333 -40.86 -11.66 34.69
N TYR A 334 -40.05 -10.72 34.24
CA TYR A 334 -40.44 -9.32 33.97
C TYR A 334 -40.13 -8.92 32.52
N LYS A 335 -40.93 -8.01 31.97
CA LYS A 335 -40.76 -7.49 30.62
C LYS A 335 -40.87 -5.96 30.59
N GLY A 336 -40.28 -5.33 29.55
CA GLY A 336 -40.37 -3.89 29.33
C GLY A 336 -39.71 -3.06 30.43
N GLU A 337 -40.35 -1.98 30.83
CA GLU A 337 -39.82 -0.98 31.77
C GLU A 337 -39.63 -1.55 33.18
N GLU A 338 -40.51 -2.45 33.61
CA GLU A 338 -40.41 -3.08 34.92
C GLU A 338 -39.15 -3.94 35.04
N ALA A 339 -38.84 -4.72 33.99
CA ALA A 339 -37.59 -5.51 33.95
C ALA A 339 -36.38 -4.59 33.98
N HIS A 340 -36.41 -3.46 33.26
CA HIS A 340 -35.34 -2.48 33.27
C HIS A 340 -35.09 -1.88 34.64
N ASN A 341 -36.16 -1.44 35.31
CA ASN A 341 -36.06 -0.84 36.65
C ASN A 341 -35.51 -1.83 37.69
N LYS A 342 -35.94 -3.10 37.65
CA LYS A 342 -35.39 -4.15 38.51
C LYS A 342 -33.92 -4.46 38.24
N VAL A 343 -33.51 -4.45 36.96
CA VAL A 343 -32.08 -4.60 36.58
C VAL A 343 -31.25 -3.46 37.16
N LEU A 344 -31.72 -2.21 37.06
CA LEU A 344 -31.05 -1.05 37.64
C LEU A 344 -30.96 -1.12 39.17
N GLU A 345 -32.00 -1.64 39.81
CA GLU A 345 -32.01 -1.84 41.25
C GLU A 345 -30.97 -2.87 41.70
N VAL A 346 -30.82 -4.00 40.98
CA VAL A 346 -29.76 -4.99 41.25
C VAL A 346 -28.38 -4.37 41.13
N TYR A 347 -28.14 -3.55 40.11
CA TYR A 347 -26.86 -2.86 39.99
C TYR A 347 -26.60 -1.91 41.15
N ARG A 348 -27.61 -1.12 41.56
CA ARG A 348 -27.48 -0.18 42.65
C ARG A 348 -27.26 -0.89 44.01
N GLN A 349 -27.98 -1.98 44.28
CA GLN A 349 -27.82 -2.77 45.49
C GLN A 349 -26.43 -3.39 45.64
N ASN A 350 -25.77 -3.73 44.52
CA ASN A 350 -24.41 -4.28 44.49
C ASN A 350 -23.31 -3.22 44.30
N GLY A 351 -23.66 -1.93 44.32
CA GLY A 351 -22.68 -0.83 44.11
C GLY A 351 -22.03 -0.82 42.73
N VAL A 352 -22.70 -1.41 41.73
CA VAL A 352 -22.16 -1.58 40.37
C VAL A 352 -22.82 -0.56 39.43
N HIS A 353 -22.00 0.19 38.71
CA HIS A 353 -22.52 1.10 37.70
C HIS A 353 -23.03 0.31 36.48
N GLN A 354 -24.17 0.73 35.89
CA GLN A 354 -24.79 0.03 34.75
C GLN A 354 -23.88 -0.19 33.55
N PHE A 355 -22.88 0.66 33.38
CA PHE A 355 -21.87 0.58 32.29
C PHE A 355 -20.54 -0.09 32.70
N TYR A 356 -20.54 -0.87 33.81
CA TYR A 356 -19.33 -1.53 34.29
C TYR A 356 -18.65 -2.42 33.22
N THR A 357 -19.44 -2.99 32.29
CA THR A 357 -18.95 -3.82 31.19
C THR A 357 -18.09 -3.05 30.17
N LEU A 358 -18.21 -1.71 30.12
CA LEU A 358 -17.38 -0.89 29.26
C LEU A 358 -15.88 -0.98 29.60
N LYS A 359 -15.57 -1.30 30.88
CA LYS A 359 -14.18 -1.54 31.31
C LYS A 359 -13.54 -2.70 30.56
N SER A 360 -14.32 -3.69 30.13
CA SER A 360 -13.80 -4.82 29.35
C SER A 360 -13.39 -4.44 27.92
N LEU A 361 -13.93 -3.34 27.39
CA LEU A 361 -13.56 -2.84 26.07
C LEU A 361 -12.21 -2.13 26.05
N PHE A 362 -11.68 -1.74 27.23
CA PHE A 362 -10.45 -0.95 27.30
C PHE A 362 -9.25 -1.67 26.68
N GLY A 363 -9.10 -2.98 26.92
CA GLY A 363 -8.04 -3.78 26.30
C GLY A 363 -8.13 -3.82 24.78
N PHE A 364 -9.35 -3.92 24.26
CA PHE A 364 -9.62 -3.88 22.84
C PHE A 364 -9.33 -2.49 22.23
N LEU A 365 -9.79 -1.43 22.91
CA LEU A 365 -9.59 -0.05 22.46
C LEU A 365 -8.10 0.35 22.40
N ILE A 366 -7.28 -0.12 23.33
CA ILE A 366 -5.82 0.09 23.29
C ILE A 366 -5.16 -0.69 22.14
N GLN A 367 -5.67 -1.88 21.84
CA GLN A 367 -5.10 -2.74 20.81
C GLN A 367 -5.37 -2.23 19.40
N ILE A 368 -6.52 -1.57 19.15
CA ILE A 368 -6.93 -1.09 17.82
C ILE A 368 -5.88 -0.15 17.19
N PRO A 369 -5.39 0.91 17.83
CA PRO A 369 -4.42 1.81 17.24
C PRO A 369 -3.12 1.12 16.86
N VAL A 370 -2.63 0.25 17.72
CA VAL A 370 -1.40 -0.52 17.47
C VAL A 370 -1.59 -1.49 16.30
N PHE A 371 -2.78 -2.09 16.23
CA PHE A 371 -3.17 -2.97 15.14
C PHE A 371 -3.20 -2.22 13.79
N ILE A 372 -3.91 -1.08 13.74
CA ILE A 372 -3.98 -0.26 12.52
C ILE A 372 -2.57 0.16 12.09
N ALA A 373 -1.77 0.70 13.03
CA ALA A 373 -0.42 1.15 12.71
C ALA A 373 0.49 0.01 12.20
N ALA A 374 0.45 -1.17 12.83
CA ALA A 374 1.24 -2.31 12.40
C ALA A 374 0.80 -2.82 11.02
N PHE A 375 -0.51 -2.84 10.74
CA PHE A 375 -1.02 -3.29 9.45
C PHE A 375 -0.73 -2.31 8.33
N ASP A 376 -0.98 -1.02 8.52
CA ASP A 376 -0.65 -0.02 7.49
C ASP A 376 0.85 0.03 7.21
N MET A 377 1.67 -0.05 8.26
CA MET A 377 3.12 -0.10 8.12
C MET A 377 3.58 -1.35 7.36
N LEU A 378 3.05 -2.54 7.67
CA LEU A 378 3.42 -3.79 7.00
C LEU A 378 2.88 -3.87 5.57
N ALA A 379 1.64 -3.39 5.33
CA ALA A 379 1.05 -3.36 4.01
C ALA A 379 1.77 -2.41 3.06
N GLY A 380 2.07 -1.19 3.53
CA GLY A 380 2.71 -0.14 2.72
C GLY A 380 4.23 -0.19 2.68
N ASN A 381 4.88 -1.15 3.33
CA ASN A 381 6.33 -1.17 3.43
C ASN A 381 6.99 -1.74 2.17
N PHE A 382 7.65 -0.86 1.42
CA PHE A 382 8.33 -1.20 0.17
C PHE A 382 9.39 -2.30 0.33
N VAL A 383 10.15 -2.30 1.44
CA VAL A 383 11.26 -3.25 1.65
C VAL A 383 10.83 -4.69 1.94
N LEU A 384 9.53 -4.92 2.19
CA LEU A 384 8.97 -6.28 2.33
C LEU A 384 8.66 -6.93 0.99
N ARG A 385 8.69 -6.16 -0.10
CA ARG A 385 8.44 -6.66 -1.44
C ARG A 385 9.55 -7.63 -1.85
N GLU A 386 9.13 -8.80 -2.35
CA GLU A 386 10.05 -9.87 -2.74
C GLU A 386 10.93 -10.41 -1.58
N ALA A 387 10.68 -9.95 -0.33
CA ALA A 387 11.31 -10.52 0.84
C ALA A 387 10.69 -11.89 1.18
N SER A 388 11.52 -12.94 1.20
CA SER A 388 11.09 -14.30 1.44
C SER A 388 11.22 -14.71 2.91
N PHE A 389 10.33 -15.62 3.34
CA PHE A 389 10.39 -16.24 4.66
C PHE A 389 9.77 -17.64 4.65
N LEU A 390 10.55 -18.66 4.99
CA LEU A 390 10.14 -20.08 4.92
C LEU A 390 9.62 -20.45 3.51
N TRP A 391 8.34 -20.78 3.39
CA TRP A 391 7.67 -21.06 2.11
C TRP A 391 7.10 -19.81 1.43
N ILE A 392 7.10 -18.68 2.11
CA ILE A 392 6.57 -17.42 1.59
C ILE A 392 7.63 -16.79 0.69
N VAL A 393 7.29 -16.59 -0.57
CA VAL A 393 8.20 -16.00 -1.56
C VAL A 393 8.22 -14.47 -1.45
N ASP A 394 7.09 -13.87 -1.10
CA ASP A 394 6.91 -12.42 -1.04
C ASP A 394 5.99 -12.06 0.14
N LEU A 395 6.53 -11.39 1.16
CA LEU A 395 5.79 -11.00 2.36
C LEU A 395 4.68 -9.97 2.10
N THR A 396 4.69 -9.34 0.93
CA THR A 396 3.66 -8.36 0.52
C THR A 396 2.46 -8.98 -0.20
N LYS A 397 2.53 -10.29 -0.49
CA LYS A 397 1.46 -11.07 -1.11
C LYS A 397 0.93 -12.12 -0.14
N PRO A 398 -0.26 -12.70 -0.38
CA PRO A 398 -0.70 -13.90 0.34
C PRO A 398 0.36 -15.00 0.24
N ASP A 399 0.43 -15.89 1.23
CA ASP A 399 1.52 -16.87 1.35
C ASP A 399 1.54 -17.97 0.26
N ARG A 400 0.45 -18.16 -0.49
CA ARG A 400 0.34 -19.00 -1.71
C ARG A 400 1.08 -20.34 -1.60
N PHE A 401 0.82 -21.06 -0.50
CA PHE A 401 1.51 -22.31 -0.20
C PHE A 401 1.37 -23.35 -1.32
N MET A 402 0.18 -23.46 -1.92
CA MET A 402 -0.11 -24.41 -2.99
C MET A 402 -1.17 -23.85 -3.94
N ALA A 403 -0.95 -24.00 -5.25
CA ALA A 403 -1.97 -23.68 -6.24
C ALA A 403 -3.08 -24.72 -6.22
N LEU A 404 -4.32 -24.28 -6.29
CA LEU A 404 -5.50 -25.12 -6.39
C LEU A 404 -5.84 -25.38 -7.88
N PRO A 405 -6.42 -26.55 -8.24
CA PRO A 405 -6.83 -26.85 -9.59
C PRO A 405 -8.10 -26.06 -10.03
N PHE A 406 -8.71 -25.30 -9.14
CA PHE A 406 -9.90 -24.48 -9.36
C PHE A 406 -9.80 -23.20 -8.53
N GLU A 407 -10.49 -22.18 -8.98
CA GLU A 407 -10.59 -20.91 -8.26
C GLU A 407 -11.77 -20.92 -7.28
N LEU A 408 -11.48 -20.66 -6.01
CA LEU A 408 -12.51 -20.54 -4.97
C LEU A 408 -13.08 -19.10 -5.02
N PRO A 409 -14.42 -18.94 -5.12
CA PRO A 409 -15.05 -17.64 -5.03
C PRO A 409 -14.58 -16.91 -3.76
N PHE A 410 -14.17 -15.65 -3.88
CA PHE A 410 -13.67 -14.81 -2.80
C PHE A 410 -12.26 -15.16 -2.29
N PHE A 411 -11.84 -16.43 -2.29
CA PHE A 411 -10.55 -16.89 -1.73
C PHE A 411 -9.44 -17.03 -2.78
N GLY A 412 -9.79 -17.09 -4.07
CA GLY A 412 -8.84 -17.20 -5.18
C GLY A 412 -8.36 -18.62 -5.47
N ALA A 413 -7.26 -18.72 -6.22
CA ALA A 413 -6.72 -19.97 -6.76
C ALA A 413 -5.60 -20.60 -5.92
N TYR A 414 -5.37 -20.13 -4.69
CA TYR A 414 -4.27 -20.62 -3.85
C TYR A 414 -4.75 -21.04 -2.47
N LEU A 415 -4.16 -22.12 -1.96
CA LEU A 415 -4.24 -22.46 -0.54
C LEU A 415 -3.22 -21.63 0.23
N ASN A 416 -3.72 -20.76 1.14
CA ASN A 416 -2.92 -19.95 2.03
C ASN A 416 -2.89 -20.62 3.41
N ILE A 417 -1.71 -21.10 3.84
CA ILE A 417 -1.58 -21.89 5.06
C ILE A 417 -1.37 -21.03 6.31
N LEU A 418 -0.78 -19.85 6.15
CA LEU A 418 -0.49 -18.95 7.27
C LEU A 418 -1.75 -18.47 8.01
N PRO A 419 -2.87 -18.10 7.34
CA PRO A 419 -4.14 -17.83 8.00
C PRO A 419 -4.71 -19.03 8.75
N VAL A 420 -4.48 -20.25 8.26
CA VAL A 420 -4.88 -21.49 8.95
C VAL A 420 -4.09 -21.65 10.25
N VAL A 421 -2.77 -21.50 10.20
CA VAL A 421 -1.89 -21.55 11.38
C VAL A 421 -2.29 -20.47 12.40
N MET A 422 -2.52 -19.25 11.95
CA MET A 422 -2.99 -18.15 12.78
C MET A 422 -4.30 -18.50 13.50
N THR A 423 -5.27 -19.05 12.78
CA THR A 423 -6.58 -19.44 13.31
C THR A 423 -6.46 -20.59 14.32
N LEU A 424 -5.63 -21.58 14.03
CA LEU A 424 -5.37 -22.68 14.96
C LEU A 424 -4.72 -22.20 16.25
N LEU A 425 -3.77 -21.28 16.18
CA LEU A 425 -3.17 -20.67 17.38
C LEU A 425 -4.20 -19.88 18.19
N THR A 426 -5.11 -19.16 17.54
CA THR A 426 -6.21 -18.42 18.19
C THR A 426 -7.17 -19.38 18.91
N ILE A 427 -7.57 -20.46 18.24
CA ILE A 427 -8.45 -21.49 18.82
C ILE A 427 -7.77 -22.19 19.99
N LEU A 428 -6.49 -22.55 19.85
CA LEU A 428 -5.72 -23.20 20.90
C LEU A 428 -5.60 -22.28 22.14
N ALA A 429 -5.30 -21.00 21.92
CA ALA A 429 -5.27 -20.02 22.99
C ALA A 429 -6.64 -19.93 23.72
N ALA A 430 -7.75 -19.89 22.96
CA ALA A 430 -9.10 -19.87 23.52
C ALA A 430 -9.47 -21.15 24.34
N VAL A 431 -8.96 -22.31 23.92
CA VAL A 431 -9.14 -23.58 24.64
C VAL A 431 -8.29 -23.63 25.92
N VAL A 432 -7.04 -23.14 25.82
CA VAL A 432 -6.09 -23.13 26.94
C VAL A 432 -6.48 -22.08 27.99
N GLN A 433 -7.03 -20.95 27.57
CA GLN A 433 -7.42 -19.87 28.46
C GLN A 433 -8.59 -20.32 29.37
N GLN A 434 -8.32 -20.46 30.68
CA GLN A 434 -9.33 -20.72 31.69
C GLN A 434 -9.51 -19.46 32.53
N GLU A 435 -10.66 -18.84 32.42
CA GLU A 435 -11.06 -17.75 33.32
C GLU A 435 -11.74 -18.36 34.55
N LYS A 436 -11.00 -18.38 35.66
CA LYS A 436 -11.43 -18.97 36.93
C LYS A 436 -12.67 -18.30 37.51
N GLU A 437 -12.97 -17.08 37.06
CA GLU A 437 -14.03 -16.21 37.58
C GLU A 437 -15.38 -16.36 36.85
N LEU A 438 -15.39 -17.12 35.71
CA LEU A 438 -16.60 -17.29 34.93
C LEU A 438 -17.35 -18.57 35.27
N THR A 439 -18.68 -18.46 35.33
CA THR A 439 -19.55 -19.64 35.41
C THR A 439 -19.43 -20.50 34.14
N PRO A 440 -19.71 -21.83 34.20
CA PRO A 440 -19.62 -22.70 33.03
C PRO A 440 -20.44 -22.23 31.82
N GLN A 441 -21.60 -21.59 32.07
CA GLN A 441 -22.46 -21.05 31.02
C GLN A 441 -21.84 -19.82 30.34
N LEU A 442 -21.26 -18.90 31.11
CA LEU A 442 -20.56 -17.73 30.61
C LEU A 442 -19.31 -18.12 29.82
N MET A 443 -18.59 -19.15 30.32
CA MET A 443 -17.40 -19.68 29.64
C MET A 443 -17.74 -20.26 28.25
N LYS A 444 -18.86 -21.01 28.14
CA LYS A 444 -19.33 -21.52 26.84
C LYS A 444 -19.66 -20.36 25.88
N ALA A 445 -20.38 -19.35 26.35
CA ALA A 445 -20.74 -18.19 25.54
C ALA A 445 -19.48 -17.40 25.08
N GLN A 446 -18.50 -17.24 25.96
CA GLN A 446 -17.22 -16.57 25.62
C GLN A 446 -16.43 -17.37 24.59
N ARG A 447 -16.28 -18.68 24.74
CA ARG A 447 -15.62 -19.53 23.76
C ARG A 447 -16.29 -19.49 22.41
N LEU A 448 -17.63 -19.50 22.36
CA LEU A 448 -18.35 -19.36 21.08
C LEU A 448 -18.02 -18.03 20.39
N LYS A 449 -17.99 -16.93 21.15
CA LYS A 449 -17.59 -15.61 20.60
C LYS A 449 -16.16 -15.65 20.05
N LEU A 450 -15.23 -16.27 20.76
CA LEU A 450 -13.83 -16.40 20.30
C LEU A 450 -13.72 -17.25 19.03
N TYR A 451 -14.48 -18.34 18.90
CA TYR A 451 -14.50 -19.16 17.71
C TYR A 451 -15.11 -18.43 16.51
N LEU A 452 -16.21 -17.69 16.73
CA LEU A 452 -16.81 -16.87 15.68
C LEU A 452 -15.85 -15.76 15.23
N MET A 453 -15.14 -15.12 16.18
CA MET A 453 -14.12 -14.12 15.88
C MET A 453 -12.92 -14.73 15.13
N ALA A 454 -12.46 -15.92 15.52
CA ALA A 454 -11.39 -16.64 14.82
C ALA A 454 -11.79 -16.97 13.39
N ALA A 455 -13.03 -17.42 13.16
CA ALA A 455 -13.58 -17.67 11.83
C ALA A 455 -13.67 -16.37 10.99
N ALA A 456 -14.14 -15.27 11.59
CA ALA A 456 -14.20 -13.98 10.91
C ALA A 456 -12.80 -13.48 10.52
N PHE A 457 -11.81 -13.59 11.40
CA PHE A 457 -10.43 -13.23 11.09
C PHE A 457 -9.79 -14.16 10.06
N PHE A 458 -10.12 -15.46 10.05
CA PHE A 458 -9.69 -16.37 9.00
C PHE A 458 -10.16 -15.89 7.63
N ILE A 459 -11.46 -15.57 7.49
CA ILE A 459 -12.02 -15.07 6.23
C ILE A 459 -11.38 -13.73 5.83
N LEU A 460 -11.24 -12.82 6.80
CA LEU A 460 -10.64 -11.50 6.56
C LEU A 460 -9.20 -11.59 6.07
N PHE A 461 -8.37 -12.36 6.77
CA PHE A 461 -6.93 -12.42 6.52
C PHE A 461 -6.48 -13.42 5.47
N TYR A 462 -7.41 -14.23 4.94
CA TYR A 462 -7.04 -15.29 3.98
C TYR A 462 -6.33 -14.76 2.74
N THR A 463 -6.73 -13.59 2.26
CA THR A 463 -6.20 -12.95 1.05
C THR A 463 -5.27 -11.76 1.34
N PHE A 464 -4.93 -11.54 2.59
CA PHE A 464 -4.06 -10.43 3.00
C PHE A 464 -2.57 -10.76 2.80
N PRO A 465 -1.71 -9.71 2.70
CA PRO A 465 -0.26 -9.87 2.66
C PRO A 465 0.28 -10.75 3.79
N ALA A 466 1.17 -11.68 3.45
CA ALA A 466 1.70 -12.66 4.40
C ALA A 466 2.43 -12.02 5.60
N GLY A 467 3.11 -10.87 5.40
CA GLY A 467 3.75 -10.13 6.49
C GLY A 467 2.79 -9.70 7.59
N MET A 468 1.58 -9.26 7.23
CA MET A 468 0.53 -8.88 8.19
C MET A 468 0.01 -10.11 8.95
N VAL A 469 -0.27 -11.19 8.22
CA VAL A 469 -0.77 -12.45 8.82
C VAL A 469 0.30 -13.07 9.71
N LEU A 470 1.58 -12.99 9.33
CA LEU A 470 2.72 -13.46 10.12
C LEU A 470 2.84 -12.68 11.44
N TYR A 471 2.71 -11.35 11.39
CA TYR A 471 2.69 -10.51 12.59
C TYR A 471 1.59 -10.95 13.56
N TRP A 472 0.38 -11.19 13.04
CA TRP A 472 -0.76 -11.63 13.86
C TRP A 472 -0.59 -13.05 14.38
N ALA A 473 -0.09 -13.97 13.55
CA ALA A 473 0.21 -15.34 13.97
C ALA A 473 1.26 -15.37 15.09
N ALA A 474 2.32 -14.57 14.96
CA ALA A 474 3.36 -14.41 15.99
C ALA A 474 2.77 -13.83 17.29
N ASN A 475 1.89 -12.82 17.20
CA ASN A 475 1.21 -12.26 18.35
C ASN A 475 0.36 -13.30 19.09
N ASN A 476 -0.38 -14.15 18.36
CA ASN A 476 -1.17 -15.25 18.93
C ASN A 476 -0.26 -16.31 19.57
N LEU A 477 0.86 -16.64 18.93
CA LEU A 477 1.85 -17.57 19.47
C LEU A 477 2.42 -17.07 20.80
N PHE A 478 2.86 -15.80 20.87
CA PHE A 478 3.38 -15.22 22.11
C PHE A 478 2.29 -15.08 23.19
N HIS A 479 1.03 -14.89 22.81
CA HIS A 479 -0.08 -14.93 23.76
C HIS A 479 -0.23 -16.34 24.33
N LEU A 480 -0.22 -17.36 23.50
CA LEU A 480 -0.29 -18.75 23.91
C LEU A 480 0.87 -19.12 24.85
N LEU A 481 2.10 -18.73 24.50
CA LEU A 481 3.30 -18.94 25.33
C LEU A 481 3.20 -18.24 26.70
N LYS A 482 2.53 -17.08 26.80
CA LYS A 482 2.28 -16.39 28.09
C LYS A 482 1.34 -17.20 28.99
N ILE A 483 0.29 -17.84 28.44
CA ILE A 483 -0.75 -18.51 29.24
C ILE A 483 -0.42 -19.98 29.59
N LEU A 484 0.38 -20.66 28.78
CA LEU A 484 0.74 -22.07 28.97
C LEU A 484 1.46 -22.36 30.30
N PRO A 485 2.51 -21.64 30.70
CA PRO A 485 3.22 -21.91 31.97
C PRO A 485 2.33 -21.73 33.20
N ALA A 486 1.48 -20.70 33.21
CA ALA A 486 0.53 -20.47 34.29
C ALA A 486 -0.46 -21.62 34.51
N ARG A 487 -0.83 -22.30 33.41
CA ARG A 487 -1.71 -23.47 33.46
C ARG A 487 -0.98 -24.74 33.96
N LEU A 488 0.23 -24.98 33.45
CA LEU A 488 1.04 -26.14 33.86
C LEU A 488 1.31 -26.09 35.35
N LEU A 489 1.73 -24.93 35.89
CA LEU A 489 1.96 -24.76 37.32
C LEU A 489 0.68 -24.99 38.14
N SER A 490 -0.49 -24.51 37.68
CA SER A 490 -1.75 -24.73 38.40
C SER A 490 -2.29 -26.15 38.32
N SER A 491 -1.76 -27.00 37.45
CA SER A 491 -2.12 -28.43 37.35
C SER A 491 -1.27 -29.31 38.29
N PHE A 492 -0.08 -28.82 38.72
CA PHE A 492 0.77 -29.51 39.70
C PHE A 492 0.34 -29.25 41.17
N ASP A 493 -0.45 -28.19 41.40
CA ASP A 493 -0.98 -27.85 42.73
C ASP A 493 -2.34 -28.52 43.07
N LYS A 494 -2.82 -29.41 42.22
CA LYS A 494 -4.01 -30.26 42.43
C LYS A 494 -3.64 -31.72 42.58
#